data_59085d77ef73fcac3bf552affd5581e8
#
_entry.id   59085d77ef73fcac3bf552affd5581e8
#
_cell.length_a   1.000
_cell.length_b   1.000
_cell.length_c   1.000
_cell.angle_alpha   90.00
_cell.angle_beta   90.00
_cell.angle_gamma   90.00
#
_symmetry.space_group_name_H-M   'P 1'
#
loop_
_entity.id
_entity.type
_entity.pdbx_description
1 polymer ?
#
loop_
_entity_poly.entity_id
_entity_poly.type
_entity_poly.pdbx_seq_one_letter_code
_entity_poly.pdbx_strand_id
1 'polypeptide(L)'
;MLNVIDQFTHECLAIRVASRLKAIDVIDLLADLFILRGIPYHIRSDNGPEFVARAVQEWITAVGARTAYIEPGSPWENGYVESFNARLRDELLNGEIFYTLHEAQIVIESWRRHYNTVRPHASLGYKPPAPEVFVPAFVRLPAPQARLAQQATLN
;
A
#
# COMPACT_ATOMS: atom_id res chain seq x y z
N MET A 1 13.38 3.87 -3.40
CA MET A 1 11.97 4.09 -3.06
C MET A 1 11.23 2.77 -3.15
N LEU A 2 10.39 2.45 -2.17
CA LEU A 2 9.58 1.24 -2.11
C LEU A 2 8.11 1.63 -2.09
N ASN A 3 7.34 1.13 -3.05
CA ASN A 3 5.89 1.37 -3.17
C ASN A 3 5.14 0.08 -2.81
N VAL A 4 4.14 0.19 -1.95
CA VAL A 4 3.26 -0.91 -1.57
C VAL A 4 1.83 -0.55 -1.97
N ILE A 5 1.23 -1.40 -2.80
CA ILE A 5 -0.06 -1.16 -3.43
C ILE A 5 -0.95 -2.37 -3.22
N ASP A 6 -2.20 -2.12 -2.85
CA ASP A 6 -3.23 -3.14 -2.84
C ASP A 6 -3.78 -3.28 -4.26
N GLN A 7 -3.57 -4.44 -4.87
CA GLN A 7 -4.02 -4.70 -6.24
C GLN A 7 -5.55 -4.80 -6.37
N PHE A 8 -6.24 -5.13 -5.29
CA PHE A 8 -7.69 -5.25 -5.30
C PHE A 8 -8.38 -3.89 -5.17
N THR A 9 -7.95 -3.08 -4.19
CA THR A 9 -8.53 -1.76 -3.93
C THR A 9 -7.91 -0.67 -4.77
N HIS A 10 -6.74 -0.91 -5.38
CA HIS A 10 -5.89 0.07 -6.07
C HIS A 10 -5.32 1.17 -5.16
N GLU A 11 -5.42 0.99 -3.86
CA GLU A 11 -4.88 1.93 -2.88
C GLU A 11 -3.36 1.82 -2.80
N CYS A 12 -2.68 2.96 -2.80
CA CYS A 12 -1.27 3.03 -2.46
C CYS A 12 -1.12 3.04 -0.94
N LEU A 13 -0.79 1.89 -0.36
CA LEU A 13 -0.71 1.71 1.10
C LEU A 13 0.47 2.47 1.70
N ALA A 14 1.61 2.47 1.02
CA ALA A 14 2.81 3.18 1.47
C ALA A 14 3.75 3.49 0.32
N ILE A 15 4.51 4.57 0.49
CA ILE A 15 5.70 4.91 -0.32
C ILE A 15 6.84 5.19 0.66
N ARG A 16 7.79 4.25 0.76
CA ARG A 16 8.98 4.44 1.59
C ARG A 16 10.08 5.12 0.78
N VAL A 17 10.45 6.32 1.18
CA VAL A 17 11.53 7.09 0.56
C VAL A 17 12.75 7.07 1.46
N ALA A 18 13.85 6.52 0.97
CA ALA A 18 15.11 6.46 1.67
C ALA A 18 16.27 6.52 0.68
N SER A 19 17.41 7.02 1.11
CA SER A 19 18.65 7.03 0.31
C SER A 19 19.15 5.62 0.01
N ARG A 20 18.90 4.68 0.90
CA ARG A 20 19.19 3.25 0.75
C ARG A 20 18.09 2.43 1.43
N LEU A 21 17.57 1.43 0.72
CA LEU A 21 16.61 0.48 1.25
C LEU A 21 17.32 -0.83 1.58
N LYS A 22 17.14 -1.30 2.80
CA LYS A 22 17.66 -2.56 3.30
C LYS A 22 16.51 -3.53 3.58
N ALA A 23 16.82 -4.82 3.76
CA ALA A 23 15.83 -5.83 4.14
C ALA A 23 15.02 -5.44 5.39
N ILE A 24 15.67 -4.87 6.40
CA ILE A 24 14.99 -4.43 7.62
C ILE A 24 13.97 -3.32 7.35
N ASP A 25 14.24 -2.40 6.44
CA ASP A 25 13.31 -1.32 6.09
C ASP A 25 12.04 -1.88 5.43
N VAL A 26 12.18 -2.94 4.65
CA VAL A 26 11.04 -3.66 4.04
C VAL A 26 10.22 -4.36 5.12
N ILE A 27 10.88 -5.09 6.03
CA ILE A 27 10.22 -5.80 7.14
C ILE A 27 9.45 -4.82 8.03
N ASP A 28 10.07 -3.73 8.45
CA ASP A 28 9.44 -2.72 9.30
C ASP A 28 8.19 -2.11 8.63
N LEU A 29 8.30 -1.76 7.35
CA LEU A 29 7.17 -1.21 6.60
C LEU A 29 6.01 -2.20 6.47
N LEU A 30 6.32 -3.45 6.13
CA LEU A 30 5.30 -4.49 5.99
C LEU A 30 4.68 -4.85 7.35
N ALA A 31 5.48 -4.88 8.43
CA ALA A 31 4.98 -5.12 9.78
C ALA A 31 3.95 -4.07 10.21
N ASP A 32 4.25 -2.78 9.98
CA ASP A 32 3.32 -1.69 10.27
C ASP A 32 2.02 -1.83 9.45
N LEU A 33 2.13 -2.14 8.17
CA LEU A 33 0.97 -2.36 7.31
C LEU A 33 0.14 -3.56 7.73
N PHE A 34 0.76 -4.65 8.16
CA PHE A 34 0.05 -5.86 8.62
C PHE A 34 -0.70 -5.63 9.93
N ILE A 35 -0.15 -4.79 10.81
CA ILE A 35 -0.84 -4.35 12.03
C ILE A 35 -2.08 -3.51 11.68
N LEU A 36 -1.94 -2.57 10.73
CA LEU A 36 -3.02 -1.65 10.36
C LEU A 36 -4.11 -2.28 9.49
N ARG A 37 -3.73 -3.17 8.59
CA ARG A 37 -4.59 -3.68 7.52
C ARG A 37 -4.85 -5.18 7.56
N GLY A 38 -4.13 -5.90 8.41
CA GLY A 38 -4.10 -7.35 8.43
C GLY A 38 -3.05 -7.94 7.48
N ILE A 39 -2.82 -9.24 7.64
CA ILE A 39 -1.83 -9.99 6.85
C ILE A 39 -2.46 -10.38 5.52
N PRO A 40 -1.88 -10.01 4.38
CA PRO A 40 -2.39 -10.40 3.07
C PRO A 40 -2.10 -11.89 2.81
N TYR A 41 -2.90 -12.50 1.96
CA TYR A 41 -2.66 -13.88 1.55
C TYR A 41 -1.39 -14.01 0.69
N HIS A 42 -1.20 -13.08 -0.24
CA HIS A 42 -0.02 -13.02 -1.11
C HIS A 42 0.61 -11.63 -1.12
N ILE A 43 1.93 -11.59 -1.20
CA ILE A 43 2.71 -10.41 -1.54
C ILE A 43 3.37 -10.68 -2.88
N ARG A 44 3.06 -9.86 -3.89
CA ARG A 44 3.73 -9.93 -5.18
C ARG A 44 4.86 -8.91 -5.21
N SER A 45 6.03 -9.32 -5.62
CA SER A 45 7.17 -8.42 -5.79
C SER A 45 7.96 -8.78 -7.04
N ASP A 46 8.68 -7.81 -7.57
CA ASP A 46 9.76 -8.08 -8.48
C ASP A 46 10.92 -8.80 -7.73
N ASN A 47 11.91 -9.23 -8.46
CA ASN A 47 13.08 -9.89 -7.87
C ASN A 47 14.14 -8.86 -7.39
N GLY A 48 13.70 -7.72 -6.87
CA GLY A 48 14.59 -6.72 -6.30
C GLY A 48 15.42 -7.30 -5.14
N PRO A 49 16.70 -6.92 -5.00
CA PRO A 49 17.60 -7.51 -4.01
C PRO A 49 17.10 -7.37 -2.57
N GLU A 50 16.34 -6.32 -2.24
CA GLU A 50 15.74 -6.11 -0.94
C GLU A 50 14.63 -7.13 -0.62
N PHE A 51 13.91 -7.63 -1.63
CA PHE A 51 12.84 -8.61 -1.48
C PHE A 51 13.32 -10.06 -1.56
N VAL A 52 14.38 -10.33 -2.33
CA VAL A 52 14.98 -11.67 -2.39
C VAL A 52 15.89 -11.93 -1.18
N ALA A 53 16.15 -10.93 -0.36
CA ALA A 53 16.91 -11.10 0.87
C ALA A 53 16.26 -12.18 1.74
N ARG A 54 17.08 -13.13 2.20
CA ARG A 54 16.62 -14.27 2.99
C ARG A 54 15.81 -13.85 4.23
N ALA A 55 16.24 -12.79 4.91
CA ALA A 55 15.56 -12.28 6.09
C ALA A 55 14.10 -11.84 5.78
N VAL A 56 13.85 -11.20 4.64
CA VAL A 56 12.50 -10.78 4.22
C VAL A 56 11.65 -12.01 3.91
N GLN A 57 12.17 -12.97 3.18
CA GLN A 57 11.45 -14.20 2.83
C GLN A 57 11.08 -15.04 4.07
N GLU A 58 12.02 -15.21 4.98
CA GLU A 58 11.80 -15.92 6.24
C GLU A 58 10.74 -15.22 7.09
N TRP A 59 10.81 -13.88 7.17
CA TRP A 59 9.84 -13.10 7.91
C TRP A 59 8.43 -13.18 7.30
N ILE A 60 8.29 -13.02 5.98
CA ILE A 60 7.00 -13.14 5.28
C ILE A 60 6.37 -14.51 5.53
N THR A 61 7.17 -15.57 5.44
CA THR A 61 6.70 -16.94 5.73
C THR A 61 6.29 -17.11 7.20
N ALA A 62 7.07 -16.57 8.13
CA ALA A 62 6.80 -16.67 9.57
C ALA A 62 5.50 -15.96 9.98
N VAL A 63 5.14 -14.86 9.34
CA VAL A 63 3.87 -14.15 9.60
C VAL A 63 2.67 -14.75 8.88
N GLY A 64 2.86 -15.78 8.05
CA GLY A 64 1.79 -16.52 7.38
C GLY A 64 1.37 -15.99 6.01
N ALA A 65 2.09 -15.03 5.45
CA ALA A 65 1.90 -14.57 4.08
C ALA A 65 2.71 -15.43 3.10
N ARG A 66 2.36 -15.38 1.82
CA ARG A 66 3.08 -16.05 0.74
C ARG A 66 3.67 -15.04 -0.22
N THR A 67 4.88 -15.28 -0.66
CA THR A 67 5.51 -14.47 -1.71
C THR A 67 5.20 -15.06 -3.08
N ALA A 68 4.66 -14.24 -3.96
CA ALA A 68 4.50 -14.55 -5.38
C ALA A 68 5.51 -13.71 -6.17
N TYR A 69 6.58 -14.34 -6.64
CA TYR A 69 7.53 -13.68 -7.52
C TYR A 69 7.00 -13.63 -8.94
N ILE A 70 7.30 -12.52 -9.63
CA ILE A 70 6.98 -12.35 -11.04
C ILE A 70 7.93 -13.22 -11.85
N GLU A 71 7.36 -14.09 -12.69
CA GLU A 71 8.17 -14.95 -13.54
C GLU A 71 8.94 -14.13 -14.58
N PRO A 72 10.21 -14.47 -14.84
CA PRO A 72 10.95 -13.87 -15.93
C PRO A 72 10.21 -14.05 -17.26
N GLY A 73 9.95 -12.96 -17.98
CA GLY A 73 9.20 -12.99 -19.24
C GLY A 73 7.70 -12.79 -19.13
N SER A 74 7.17 -12.52 -17.91
CA SER A 74 5.76 -12.22 -17.65
C SER A 74 5.57 -10.76 -17.19
N PRO A 75 5.92 -9.74 -18.01
CA PRO A 75 5.83 -8.33 -17.60
C PRO A 75 4.41 -7.88 -17.27
N TRP A 76 3.38 -8.50 -17.86
CA TRP A 76 1.98 -8.19 -17.58
C TRP A 76 1.56 -8.46 -16.13
N GLU A 77 2.26 -9.34 -15.41
CA GLU A 77 2.00 -9.60 -14.00
C GLU A 77 2.31 -8.41 -13.09
N ASN A 78 3.19 -7.50 -13.55
CA ASN A 78 3.59 -6.29 -12.84
C ASN A 78 2.96 -5.02 -13.40
N GLY A 79 2.09 -5.13 -14.38
CA GLY A 79 1.58 -3.99 -15.16
C GLY A 79 0.91 -2.90 -14.31
N TYR A 80 0.27 -3.29 -13.20
CA TYR A 80 -0.35 -2.30 -12.31
C TYR A 80 0.69 -1.45 -11.55
N VAL A 81 1.71 -2.07 -10.99
CA VAL A 81 2.80 -1.36 -10.31
C VAL A 81 3.59 -0.49 -11.26
N GLU A 82 3.85 -0.98 -12.47
CA GLU A 82 4.52 -0.20 -13.52
C GLU A 82 3.69 1.03 -13.92
N SER A 83 2.39 0.87 -14.11
CA SER A 83 1.47 1.98 -14.37
C SER A 83 1.42 2.99 -13.22
N PHE A 84 1.40 2.52 -11.98
CA PHE A 84 1.49 3.37 -10.80
C PHE A 84 2.81 4.16 -10.77
N ASN A 85 3.93 3.48 -10.98
CA ASN A 85 5.25 4.10 -10.99
C ASN A 85 5.40 5.15 -12.10
N ALA A 86 4.84 4.90 -13.27
CA ALA A 86 4.81 5.88 -14.36
C ALA A 86 4.04 7.13 -13.96
N ARG A 87 2.88 6.98 -13.34
CA ARG A 87 2.06 8.11 -12.85
C ARG A 87 2.77 8.92 -11.78
N LEU A 88 3.36 8.27 -10.79
CA LEU A 88 4.13 8.94 -9.75
C LEU A 88 5.29 9.75 -10.35
N ARG A 89 5.98 9.19 -11.34
CA ARG A 89 7.06 9.87 -12.06
C ARG A 89 6.53 11.07 -12.84
N ASP A 90 5.51 10.88 -13.64
CA ASP A 90 5.01 11.91 -14.56
C ASP A 90 4.28 13.03 -13.83
N GLU A 91 3.51 12.70 -12.80
CA GLU A 91 2.71 13.69 -12.06
C GLU A 91 3.51 14.41 -10.97
N LEU A 92 4.59 13.83 -10.47
CA LEU A 92 5.37 14.40 -9.37
C LEU A 92 6.87 14.46 -9.65
N LEU A 93 7.52 13.30 -9.81
CA LEU A 93 9.00 13.24 -9.73
C LEU A 93 9.71 13.97 -10.86
N ASN A 94 9.12 14.04 -12.06
CA ASN A 94 9.70 14.76 -13.20
C ASN A 94 9.58 16.27 -13.06
N GLY A 95 8.64 16.77 -12.26
CA GLY A 95 8.38 18.21 -12.08
C GLY A 95 9.00 18.81 -10.81
N GLU A 96 9.52 17.97 -9.90
CA GLU A 96 9.99 18.41 -8.59
C GLU A 96 11.49 18.27 -8.43
N ILE A 97 12.09 19.23 -7.75
CA ILE A 97 13.50 19.20 -7.29
C ILE A 97 13.48 19.11 -5.77
N PHE A 98 14.00 18.02 -5.23
CA PHE A 98 14.08 17.83 -3.79
C PHE A 98 15.47 18.20 -3.29
N TYR A 99 15.56 19.13 -2.37
CA TYR A 99 16.83 19.55 -1.77
C TYR A 99 17.24 18.67 -0.59
N THR A 100 16.28 18.03 0.06
CA THR A 100 16.52 17.10 1.17
C THR A 100 15.67 15.85 1.06
N LEU A 101 16.13 14.76 1.69
CA LEU A 101 15.37 13.52 1.78
C LEU A 101 14.04 13.75 2.54
N HIS A 102 14.07 14.57 3.58
CA HIS A 102 12.89 14.88 4.38
C HIS A 102 11.82 15.63 3.56
N GLU A 103 12.23 16.60 2.76
CA GLU A 103 11.34 17.28 1.82
C GLU A 103 10.69 16.30 0.83
N ALA A 104 11.49 15.42 0.23
CA ALA A 104 11.00 14.38 -0.65
C ALA A 104 9.95 13.47 0.03
N GLN A 105 10.20 13.07 1.27
CA GLN A 105 9.27 12.26 2.06
C GLN A 105 7.93 12.97 2.26
N ILE A 106 7.94 14.26 2.61
CA ILE A 106 6.72 15.05 2.84
C ILE A 106 5.92 15.21 1.56
N VAL A 107 6.57 15.61 0.47
CA VAL A 107 5.89 15.88 -0.81
C VAL A 107 5.33 14.60 -1.43
N ILE A 108 6.09 13.51 -1.39
CA ILE A 108 5.64 12.21 -1.92
C ILE A 108 4.48 11.65 -1.07
N GLU A 109 4.50 11.80 0.25
CA GLU A 109 3.39 11.38 1.11
C GLU A 109 2.13 12.22 0.84
N SER A 110 2.26 13.51 0.60
CA SER A 110 1.15 14.37 0.20
C SER A 110 0.52 13.91 -1.13
N TRP A 111 1.37 13.59 -2.12
CA TRP A 111 0.90 13.03 -3.39
C TRP A 111 0.20 11.68 -3.20
N ARG A 112 0.73 10.78 -2.36
CA ARG A 112 0.11 9.48 -2.05
C ARG A 112 -1.29 9.66 -1.47
N ARG A 113 -1.46 10.59 -0.53
CA ARG A 113 -2.78 10.90 0.06
C ARG A 113 -3.74 11.42 -1.00
N HIS A 114 -3.31 12.34 -1.85
CA HIS A 114 -4.11 12.86 -2.95
C HIS A 114 -4.49 11.73 -3.93
N TYR A 115 -3.56 10.86 -4.28
CA TYR A 115 -3.79 9.69 -5.12
C TYR A 115 -4.90 8.79 -4.57
N ASN A 116 -4.90 8.54 -3.28
CA ASN A 116 -5.86 7.67 -2.62
C ASN A 116 -7.22 8.31 -2.37
N THR A 117 -7.29 9.63 -2.10
CA THR A 117 -8.49 10.28 -1.56
C THR A 117 -9.18 11.22 -2.52
N VAL A 118 -8.46 11.75 -3.49
CA VAL A 118 -8.98 12.80 -4.39
C VAL A 118 -8.94 12.38 -5.86
N ARG A 119 -7.84 11.73 -6.27
CA ARG A 119 -7.62 11.40 -7.68
C ARG A 119 -8.66 10.40 -8.20
N PRO A 120 -9.40 10.70 -9.27
CA PRO A 120 -10.32 9.74 -9.86
C PRO A 120 -9.57 8.62 -10.59
N HIS A 121 -10.04 7.39 -10.42
CA HIS A 121 -9.49 6.20 -11.07
C HIS A 121 -10.52 5.58 -12.00
N ALA A 122 -10.20 5.49 -13.28
CA ALA A 122 -11.13 4.95 -14.29
C ALA A 122 -11.55 3.50 -13.97
N SER A 123 -10.63 2.68 -13.47
CA SER A 123 -10.89 1.30 -13.05
C SER A 123 -11.83 1.17 -11.85
N LEU A 124 -12.03 2.24 -11.09
CA LEU A 124 -12.92 2.32 -9.93
C LEU A 124 -14.17 3.18 -10.21
N GLY A 125 -14.57 3.31 -11.47
CA GLY A 125 -15.69 4.18 -11.85
C GLY A 125 -15.45 5.66 -11.53
N TYR A 126 -14.22 6.11 -11.71
CA TYR A 126 -13.75 7.47 -11.43
C TYR A 126 -13.84 7.88 -9.94
N LYS A 127 -13.89 6.92 -9.04
CA LYS A 127 -13.77 7.15 -7.60
C LYS A 127 -12.33 7.03 -7.13
N PRO A 128 -11.93 7.70 -6.06
CA PRO A 128 -10.64 7.44 -5.42
C PRO A 128 -10.68 6.14 -4.60
N PRO A 129 -9.54 5.45 -4.40
CA PRO A 129 -9.49 4.16 -3.72
C PRO A 129 -9.83 4.21 -2.23
N ALA A 130 -9.28 5.16 -1.50
CA ALA A 130 -9.35 5.20 -0.04
C ALA A 130 -10.75 5.38 0.55
N PRO A 131 -11.69 6.15 -0.02
CA PRO A 131 -13.06 6.24 0.50
C PRO A 131 -13.78 4.89 0.56
N GLU A 132 -13.43 3.95 -0.29
CA GLU A 132 -14.02 2.61 -0.26
C GLU A 132 -13.44 1.74 0.87
N VAL A 133 -12.21 2.01 1.29
CA VAL A 133 -11.46 1.21 2.27
C VAL A 133 -11.49 1.83 3.67
N PHE A 134 -11.28 3.15 3.78
CA PHE A 134 -11.16 3.84 5.07
C PHE A 134 -12.49 4.10 5.75
N VAL A 135 -13.47 4.58 5.00
CA VAL A 135 -14.79 4.95 5.56
C VAL A 135 -15.48 3.76 6.23
N PRO A 136 -15.51 2.55 5.65
CA PRO A 136 -16.12 1.41 6.32
C PRO A 136 -15.46 1.02 7.64
N ALA A 137 -14.15 1.19 7.78
CA ALA A 137 -13.46 0.83 9.02
C ALA A 137 -13.81 1.77 10.18
N PHE A 138 -13.93 3.07 9.92
CA PHE A 138 -14.32 4.05 10.94
C PHE A 138 -15.81 4.07 11.23
N VAL A 139 -16.65 3.84 10.24
CA VAL A 139 -18.11 3.80 10.40
C VAL A 139 -18.58 2.49 11.06
N ARG A 140 -17.80 1.43 11.00
CA ARG A 140 -18.12 0.16 11.68
C ARG A 140 -17.97 0.20 13.20
N LEU A 141 -17.22 1.15 13.76
CA LEU A 141 -17.05 1.26 15.21
C LEU A 141 -18.36 1.56 15.97
N PRO A 142 -19.31 2.37 15.46
CA PRO A 142 -20.61 2.55 16.11
C PRO A 142 -21.60 1.38 15.93
N ALA A 143 -21.44 0.56 14.90
CA ALA A 143 -22.40 -0.51 14.60
C ALA A 143 -22.55 -1.56 15.72
N PRO A 144 -21.49 -2.00 16.44
CA PRO A 144 -21.64 -2.89 17.59
C PRO A 144 -22.45 -2.25 18.73
N GLN A 145 -22.28 -0.95 18.97
CA GLN A 145 -23.05 -0.24 19.99
C GLN A 145 -24.53 -0.09 19.61
N ALA A 146 -24.82 0.14 18.35
CA ALA A 146 -26.18 0.17 17.84
C ALA A 146 -26.89 -1.17 17.98
N ARG A 147 -26.19 -2.28 17.76
CA ARG A 147 -26.73 -3.64 17.99
C ARG A 147 -27.02 -3.92 19.46
N LEU A 148 -26.14 -3.49 20.34
CA LEU A 148 -26.34 -3.65 21.79
C LEU A 148 -27.51 -2.80 22.29
N ALA A 149 -27.66 -1.59 21.80
CA ALA A 149 -28.79 -0.71 22.13
C ALA A 149 -30.12 -1.27 21.61
N GLN A 150 -30.16 -1.86 20.43
CA GLN A 150 -31.34 -2.52 19.89
C GLN A 150 -31.71 -3.80 20.66
N GLN A 151 -30.73 -4.57 21.13
CA GLN A 151 -30.99 -5.73 21.97
C GLN A 151 -31.49 -5.36 23.38
N ALA A 152 -31.02 -4.24 23.92
CA ALA A 152 -31.48 -3.76 25.21
C ALA A 152 -32.89 -3.21 25.17
N THR A 153 -33.39 -2.78 24.02
CA THR A 153 -34.77 -2.27 23.85
C THR A 153 -35.80 -3.36 23.55
N LEU A 154 -35.37 -4.57 23.23
CA LEU A 154 -36.27 -5.71 22.94
C LEU A 154 -36.49 -6.65 24.14
N ASN A 155 -35.83 -6.40 25.22
CA ASN A 155 -36.01 -7.09 26.49
C ASN A 155 -36.70 -6.17 27.52
#